data_c0212b18fb3d2eabb10cfe8a871c0ffc
#
_entry.id   c0212b18fb3d2eabb10cfe8a871c0ffc
#
_cell.length_a   1.000
_cell.length_b   1.000
_cell.length_c   1.000
_cell.angle_alpha   90.00
_cell.angle_beta   90.00
_cell.angle_gamma   90.00
#
_symmetry.space_group_name_H-M   'P 1'
#
loop_
_entity.id
_entity.type
_entity.pdbx_description
1 polymer ?
#
loop_
_entity_poly.entity_id
_entity_poly.type
_entity_poly.pdbx_seq_one_letter_code
_entity_poly.pdbx_strand_id
1 'polypeptide(L)'
;MARFTLPRDIYHGKGCLEELKNLKGTKAVLVVGGGSMKRQGFLDKAINYLKEGGMEVQLIEGVEPDPSVETVMKGAKVMQEFQPDWIVAMGGGSPIDAAKAMWAFYEYPNTKFEDLITPFGFPELRQKAKFAAIPSTSGTATEVTAFSVITDYNTGIKYPLADFNITPDVAIVDPELVEGLPVKQVAYTGMDALTHAIEAYVSTLHCSYTDPLALQAIEMVLAYLPSSYNKNMAAREQMHYAQCLAGMAFSNALLGIVHSMAHKTGAAFSTGHIPHGCANAIYLPYVIRY
;
A
#
# COMPACT_ATOMS: atom_id res chain seq x y z
N MET A 1 13.14 -20.20 11.88
CA MET A 1 13.45 -18.88 12.47
C MET A 1 12.41 -17.91 11.91
N ALA A 2 11.67 -17.22 12.75
CA ALA A 2 10.69 -16.23 12.32
C ALA A 2 11.36 -14.87 12.05
N ARG A 3 10.87 -14.11 11.06
CA ARG A 3 11.36 -12.77 10.70
C ARG A 3 10.21 -11.76 10.92
N PHE A 4 10.52 -10.60 11.49
CA PHE A 4 9.64 -9.46 11.58
C PHE A 4 10.28 -8.29 10.82
N THR A 5 9.57 -7.76 9.82
CA THR A 5 10.12 -6.76 8.90
C THR A 5 9.18 -5.56 8.81
N LEU A 6 9.75 -4.36 8.90
CA LEU A 6 9.07 -3.07 8.71
C LEU A 6 9.96 -2.16 7.85
N PRO A 7 9.44 -1.05 7.33
CA PRO A 7 10.27 0.04 6.80
C PRO A 7 11.33 0.47 7.82
N ARG A 8 12.50 0.90 7.33
CA ARG A 8 13.55 1.43 8.20
C ARG A 8 13.06 2.66 8.97
N ASP A 9 12.34 3.55 8.28
CA ASP A 9 11.81 4.79 8.86
C ASP A 9 10.34 4.94 8.52
N ILE A 10 9.54 5.34 9.52
CA ILE A 10 8.12 5.68 9.37
C ILE A 10 7.93 7.09 9.89
N TYR A 11 7.79 8.05 8.98
CA TYR A 11 7.44 9.42 9.31
C TYR A 11 5.93 9.56 9.41
N HIS A 12 5.45 10.21 10.45
CA HIS A 12 4.01 10.37 10.68
C HIS A 12 3.68 11.75 11.25
N GLY A 13 2.45 12.18 11.03
CA GLY A 13 1.96 13.49 11.48
C GLY A 13 1.73 14.45 10.31
N LYS A 14 0.91 15.47 10.58
CA LYS A 14 0.54 16.46 9.56
C LYS A 14 1.76 17.18 9.01
N GLY A 15 1.83 17.26 7.68
CA GLY A 15 2.91 17.92 6.97
C GLY A 15 4.17 17.08 6.82
N CYS A 16 4.21 15.81 7.32
CA CYS A 16 5.39 14.97 7.21
C CYS A 16 5.74 14.59 5.75
N LEU A 17 4.86 14.88 4.78
CA LEU A 17 5.19 14.81 3.35
C LEU A 17 6.47 15.62 3.01
N GLU A 18 6.77 16.64 3.79
CA GLU A 18 7.98 17.46 3.64
C GLU A 18 9.28 16.66 3.81
N GLU A 19 9.24 15.49 4.46
CA GLU A 19 10.41 14.61 4.61
C GLU A 19 10.97 14.12 3.27
N LEU A 20 10.21 14.25 2.18
CA LEU A 20 10.73 14.02 0.82
C LEU A 20 11.95 14.88 0.48
N LYS A 21 12.10 16.06 1.08
CA LYS A 21 13.28 16.93 0.92
C LYS A 21 14.56 16.32 1.52
N ASN A 22 14.40 15.43 2.50
CA ASN A 22 15.48 14.85 3.26
C ASN A 22 16.01 13.55 2.67
N LEU A 23 15.31 12.99 1.66
CA LEU A 23 15.79 11.83 0.92
C LEU A 23 17.09 12.18 0.18
N LYS A 24 18.08 11.30 0.27
CA LYS A 24 19.40 11.52 -0.36
C LYS A 24 19.50 10.69 -1.64
N GLY A 25 19.47 11.38 -2.77
CA GLY A 25 19.53 10.80 -4.09
C GLY A 25 19.70 11.87 -5.16
N THR A 26 19.68 11.46 -6.41
CA THR A 26 19.83 12.34 -7.58
C THR A 26 18.63 12.31 -8.52
N LYS A 27 17.94 11.17 -8.60
CA LYS A 27 16.80 10.96 -9.49
C LYS A 27 15.68 10.20 -8.77
N ALA A 28 14.50 10.77 -8.75
CA ALA A 28 13.31 10.12 -8.22
C ALA A 28 12.28 9.87 -9.32
N VAL A 29 11.74 8.65 -9.40
CA VAL A 29 10.49 8.42 -10.12
C VAL A 29 9.34 8.54 -9.14
N LEU A 30 8.30 9.33 -9.50
CA LEU A 30 7.10 9.48 -8.69
C LEU A 30 5.92 8.75 -9.37
N VAL A 31 5.40 7.70 -8.72
CA VAL A 31 4.31 6.87 -9.25
C VAL A 31 3.00 7.26 -8.56
N VAL A 32 1.97 7.59 -9.35
CA VAL A 32 0.65 8.01 -8.85
C VAL A 32 -0.50 7.38 -9.65
N GLY A 33 -1.66 7.30 -9.01
CA GLY A 33 -2.88 6.77 -9.64
C GLY A 33 -3.75 7.83 -10.32
N GLY A 34 -5.06 7.70 -10.26
CA GLY A 34 -6.07 8.41 -11.03
C GLY A 34 -6.35 9.89 -10.69
N GLY A 35 -5.36 10.68 -10.36
CA GLY A 35 -5.48 12.14 -10.31
C GLY A 35 -6.04 12.76 -9.02
N SER A 36 -6.34 12.00 -7.98
CA SER A 36 -6.78 12.55 -6.68
C SER A 36 -5.69 13.42 -6.04
N MET A 37 -4.45 12.94 -6.04
CA MET A 37 -3.31 13.67 -5.49
C MET A 37 -3.04 14.98 -6.24
N LYS A 38 -3.22 14.98 -7.55
CA LYS A 38 -3.10 16.20 -8.38
C LYS A 38 -4.20 17.20 -8.04
N ARG A 39 -5.46 16.76 -8.00
CA ARG A 39 -6.61 17.66 -7.69
C ARG A 39 -6.52 18.27 -6.28
N GLN A 40 -5.90 17.59 -5.34
CA GLN A 40 -5.71 18.08 -3.97
C GLN A 40 -4.40 18.85 -3.78
N GLY A 41 -3.57 18.98 -4.82
CA GLY A 41 -2.30 19.71 -4.79
C GLY A 41 -1.12 18.96 -4.16
N PHE A 42 -1.32 17.72 -3.68
CA PHE A 42 -0.25 16.94 -3.05
C PHE A 42 0.79 16.44 -4.07
N LEU A 43 0.38 16.19 -5.32
CA LEU A 43 1.32 15.81 -6.37
C LEU A 43 2.37 16.89 -6.61
N ASP A 44 1.92 18.15 -6.77
CA ASP A 44 2.83 19.26 -6.99
C ASP A 44 3.72 19.54 -5.77
N LYS A 45 3.17 19.39 -4.54
CA LYS A 45 3.97 19.49 -3.31
C LYS A 45 5.08 18.42 -3.29
N ALA A 46 4.74 17.14 -3.57
CA ALA A 46 5.71 16.06 -3.58
C ALA A 46 6.82 16.29 -4.62
N ILE A 47 6.47 16.72 -5.84
CA ILE A 47 7.44 17.04 -6.89
C ILE A 47 8.37 18.18 -6.43
N ASN A 48 7.81 19.22 -5.83
CA ASN A 48 8.59 20.36 -5.36
C ASN A 48 9.55 19.95 -4.23
N TYR A 49 9.08 19.17 -3.26
CA TYR A 49 9.92 18.69 -2.16
C TYR A 49 11.08 17.82 -2.64
N LEU A 50 10.85 16.92 -3.59
CA LEU A 50 11.92 16.12 -4.19
C LEU A 50 12.95 17.00 -4.93
N LYS A 51 12.49 18.02 -5.67
CA LYS A 51 13.36 18.99 -6.35
C LYS A 51 14.13 19.86 -5.38
N GLU A 52 13.51 20.32 -4.29
CA GLU A 52 14.19 21.05 -3.21
C GLU A 52 15.24 20.17 -2.52
N GLY A 53 15.02 18.85 -2.45
CA GLY A 53 16.01 17.87 -2.02
C GLY A 53 17.14 17.61 -3.01
N GLY A 54 17.12 18.28 -4.20
CA GLY A 54 18.16 18.18 -5.23
C GLY A 54 17.95 17.08 -6.26
N MET A 55 16.75 16.45 -6.33
CA MET A 55 16.50 15.36 -7.25
C MET A 55 15.85 15.84 -8.56
N GLU A 56 16.24 15.22 -9.68
CA GLU A 56 15.46 15.22 -10.90
C GLU A 56 14.25 14.30 -10.72
N VAL A 57 13.06 14.70 -11.19
CA VAL A 57 11.82 13.95 -10.97
C VAL A 57 11.20 13.55 -12.29
N GLN A 58 10.99 12.24 -12.48
CA GLN A 58 10.19 11.67 -13.56
C GLN A 58 8.85 11.16 -13.00
N LEU A 59 7.75 11.50 -13.67
CA LEU A 59 6.40 11.12 -13.24
C LEU A 59 5.88 9.92 -14.02
N ILE A 60 5.26 8.96 -13.30
CA ILE A 60 4.44 7.87 -13.85
C ILE A 60 3.03 8.07 -13.30
N GLU A 61 2.10 8.49 -14.17
CA GLU A 61 0.71 8.78 -13.81
C GLU A 61 -0.25 7.69 -14.32
N GLY A 62 -1.44 7.68 -13.76
CA GLY A 62 -2.58 6.95 -14.30
C GLY A 62 -2.59 5.46 -13.96
N VAL A 63 -1.91 5.05 -12.89
CA VAL A 63 -2.07 3.67 -12.40
C VAL A 63 -3.54 3.45 -12.05
N GLU A 64 -4.15 2.50 -12.72
CA GLU A 64 -5.55 2.13 -12.55
C GLU A 64 -5.81 1.39 -11.22
N PRO A 65 -7.04 1.42 -10.69
CA PRO A 65 -7.44 0.48 -9.65
C PRO A 65 -7.23 -0.98 -10.11
N ASP A 66 -6.77 -1.84 -9.19
CA ASP A 66 -6.38 -3.21 -9.52
C ASP A 66 -5.34 -3.27 -10.66
N PRO A 67 -4.11 -2.77 -10.42
CA PRO A 67 -3.13 -2.50 -11.48
C PRO A 67 -2.77 -3.77 -12.27
N SER A 68 -2.66 -3.59 -13.58
CA SER A 68 -2.36 -4.66 -14.52
C SER A 68 -0.87 -4.99 -14.61
N VAL A 69 -0.56 -6.19 -15.07
CA VAL A 69 0.81 -6.58 -15.44
C VAL A 69 1.37 -5.62 -16.50
N GLU A 70 0.54 -5.22 -17.47
CA GLU A 70 0.91 -4.29 -18.53
C GLU A 70 1.32 -2.92 -17.99
N THR A 71 0.58 -2.38 -17.03
CA THR A 71 0.93 -1.12 -16.35
C THR A 71 2.25 -1.24 -15.61
N VAL A 72 2.48 -2.36 -14.93
CA VAL A 72 3.75 -2.63 -14.25
C VAL A 72 4.91 -2.66 -15.22
N MET A 73 4.80 -3.40 -16.33
CA MET A 73 5.86 -3.51 -17.34
C MET A 73 6.15 -2.17 -18.01
N LYS A 74 5.11 -1.37 -18.32
CA LYS A 74 5.25 -0.03 -18.87
C LYS A 74 6.00 0.91 -17.92
N GLY A 75 5.62 0.90 -16.64
CA GLY A 75 6.29 1.72 -15.64
C GLY A 75 7.75 1.30 -15.40
N ALA A 76 8.03 0.01 -15.34
CA ALA A 76 9.39 -0.51 -15.24
C ALA A 76 10.28 -0.06 -16.39
N LYS A 77 9.75 -0.01 -17.64
CA LYS A 77 10.48 0.51 -18.79
C LYS A 77 10.84 1.98 -18.64
N VAL A 78 9.91 2.82 -18.15
CA VAL A 78 10.21 4.23 -17.86
C VAL A 78 11.33 4.34 -16.81
N MET A 79 11.32 3.50 -15.76
CA MET A 79 12.38 3.48 -14.76
C MET A 79 13.73 3.04 -15.37
N GLN A 80 13.73 2.05 -16.27
CA GLN A 80 14.94 1.59 -16.97
C GLN A 80 15.56 2.69 -17.84
N GLU A 81 14.76 3.53 -18.48
CA GLU A 81 15.21 4.65 -19.29
C GLU A 81 15.70 5.82 -18.44
N PHE A 82 14.99 6.14 -17.36
CA PHE A 82 15.30 7.28 -16.48
C PHE A 82 16.41 6.98 -15.47
N GLN A 83 16.56 5.72 -15.02
CA GLN A 83 17.54 5.26 -14.03
C GLN A 83 17.42 5.99 -12.66
N PRO A 84 16.26 5.92 -11.98
CA PRO A 84 16.09 6.53 -10.66
C PRO A 84 16.90 5.80 -9.58
N ASP A 85 17.35 6.55 -8.57
CA ASP A 85 17.90 6.02 -7.31
C ASP A 85 16.86 6.05 -6.18
N TRP A 86 15.67 6.65 -6.43
CA TRP A 86 14.49 6.58 -5.59
C TRP A 86 13.23 6.30 -6.39
N ILE A 87 12.45 5.34 -5.91
CA ILE A 87 11.07 5.11 -6.34
C ILE A 87 10.17 5.64 -5.24
N VAL A 88 9.39 6.68 -5.55
CA VAL A 88 8.41 7.28 -4.64
C VAL A 88 7.03 6.95 -5.17
N ALA A 89 6.21 6.28 -4.37
CA ALA A 89 4.84 5.93 -4.76
C ALA A 89 3.84 6.61 -3.84
N MET A 90 2.87 7.35 -4.40
CA MET A 90 1.90 8.14 -3.64
C MET A 90 0.48 7.87 -4.11
N GLY A 91 -0.38 7.47 -3.18
CA GLY A 91 -1.79 7.20 -3.47
C GLY A 91 -2.41 6.16 -2.56
N GLY A 92 -3.47 5.52 -3.03
CA GLY A 92 -4.02 4.32 -2.39
C GLY A 92 -3.14 3.09 -2.62
N GLY A 93 -3.68 1.89 -2.36
CA GLY A 93 -2.93 0.64 -2.56
C GLY A 93 -2.39 0.47 -3.98
N SER A 94 -3.21 0.72 -5.01
CA SER A 94 -2.89 0.43 -6.40
C SER A 94 -1.59 1.06 -6.93
N PRO A 95 -1.33 2.39 -6.82
CA PRO A 95 -0.08 2.95 -7.31
C PRO A 95 1.14 2.48 -6.51
N ILE A 96 1.00 2.20 -5.21
CA ILE A 96 2.10 1.71 -4.38
C ILE A 96 2.41 0.26 -4.74
N ASP A 97 1.38 -0.58 -4.90
CA ASP A 97 1.53 -1.98 -5.33
C ASP A 97 2.16 -2.08 -6.72
N ALA A 98 1.65 -1.30 -7.69
CA ALA A 98 2.25 -1.25 -9.01
C ALA A 98 3.73 -0.86 -8.97
N ALA A 99 4.08 0.19 -8.19
CA ALA A 99 5.45 0.66 -8.06
C ALA A 99 6.38 -0.39 -7.42
N LYS A 100 5.91 -1.15 -6.43
CA LYS A 100 6.66 -2.29 -5.85
C LYS A 100 6.98 -3.37 -6.89
N ALA A 101 6.00 -3.71 -7.72
CA ALA A 101 6.22 -4.67 -8.80
C ALA A 101 7.14 -4.09 -9.90
N MET A 102 6.94 -2.81 -10.28
CA MET A 102 7.83 -2.10 -11.23
C MET A 102 9.29 -2.13 -10.76
N TRP A 103 9.52 -1.99 -9.43
CA TRP A 103 10.85 -2.00 -8.83
C TRP A 103 11.62 -3.29 -9.16
N ALA A 104 10.99 -4.46 -9.06
CA ALA A 104 11.63 -5.72 -9.40
C ALA A 104 12.07 -5.76 -10.87
N PHE A 105 11.20 -5.38 -11.81
CA PHE A 105 11.51 -5.36 -13.23
C PHE A 105 12.48 -4.23 -13.62
N TYR A 106 12.54 -3.15 -12.87
CA TYR A 106 13.54 -2.10 -13.07
C TYR A 106 14.95 -2.60 -12.70
N GLU A 107 15.09 -3.27 -11.57
CA GLU A 107 16.38 -3.77 -11.12
C GLU A 107 16.82 -5.02 -11.89
N TYR A 108 15.86 -5.87 -12.26
CA TYR A 108 16.07 -7.15 -12.93
C TYR A 108 15.20 -7.28 -14.19
N PRO A 109 15.60 -6.67 -15.31
CA PRO A 109 14.77 -6.59 -16.52
C PRO A 109 14.46 -7.94 -17.17
N ASN A 110 15.23 -8.97 -16.87
CA ASN A 110 15.04 -10.34 -17.43
C ASN A 110 14.11 -11.22 -16.57
N THR A 111 13.64 -10.73 -15.40
CA THR A 111 12.69 -11.44 -14.55
C THR A 111 11.34 -11.56 -15.26
N LYS A 112 10.70 -12.70 -15.15
CA LYS A 112 9.34 -12.90 -15.66
C LYS A 112 8.33 -12.67 -14.54
N PHE A 113 7.09 -12.28 -14.89
CA PHE A 113 6.05 -12.07 -13.90
C PHE A 113 5.75 -13.34 -13.09
N GLU A 114 5.80 -14.50 -13.77
CA GLU A 114 5.60 -15.81 -13.16
C GLU A 114 6.62 -16.12 -12.06
N ASP A 115 7.82 -15.59 -12.14
CA ASP A 115 8.86 -15.79 -11.12
C ASP A 115 8.49 -15.06 -9.82
N LEU A 116 7.79 -13.91 -9.91
CA LEU A 116 7.36 -13.10 -8.77
C LEU A 116 6.09 -13.62 -8.08
N ILE A 117 5.31 -14.45 -8.75
CA ILE A 117 4.08 -15.06 -8.18
C ILE A 117 4.42 -16.03 -7.05
N THR A 118 5.57 -16.67 -7.12
CA THR A 118 6.02 -17.57 -6.07
C THR A 118 6.31 -16.76 -4.80
N PRO A 119 5.66 -17.06 -3.65
CA PRO A 119 5.94 -16.36 -2.40
C PRO A 119 7.43 -16.41 -2.04
N PHE A 120 7.99 -15.26 -1.68
CA PHE A 120 9.42 -15.08 -1.38
C PHE A 120 10.35 -15.40 -2.57
N GLY A 121 9.86 -15.19 -3.80
CA GLY A 121 10.60 -15.39 -5.04
C GLY A 121 11.22 -14.13 -5.64
N PHE A 122 11.08 -12.98 -4.98
CA PHE A 122 11.72 -11.75 -5.46
C PHE A 122 13.24 -11.81 -5.32
N PRO A 123 13.97 -11.27 -6.30
CA PRO A 123 15.40 -11.08 -6.15
C PRO A 123 15.70 -10.04 -5.05
N GLU A 124 16.94 -9.98 -4.62
CA GLU A 124 17.38 -8.97 -3.65
C GLU A 124 17.33 -7.57 -4.27
N LEU A 125 16.41 -6.74 -3.81
CA LEU A 125 16.22 -5.37 -4.29
C LEU A 125 17.19 -4.38 -3.60
N ARG A 126 17.14 -3.11 -3.99
CA ARG A 126 18.00 -2.01 -3.52
C ARG A 126 19.38 -1.99 -4.16
N GLN A 127 19.51 -2.63 -5.33
CA GLN A 127 20.76 -2.58 -6.10
C GLN A 127 20.88 -1.25 -6.87
N LYS A 128 19.73 -0.68 -7.30
CA LYS A 128 19.67 0.57 -8.06
C LYS A 128 18.89 1.66 -7.35
N ALA A 129 17.78 1.32 -6.68
CA ALA A 129 16.91 2.29 -6.07
C ALA A 129 16.42 1.88 -4.69
N LYS A 130 16.11 2.87 -3.85
CA LYS A 130 15.33 2.75 -2.61
C LYS A 130 13.88 3.07 -2.87
N PHE A 131 13.00 2.72 -1.92
CA PHE A 131 11.56 2.87 -2.07
C PHE A 131 10.95 3.70 -0.93
N ALA A 132 10.21 4.75 -1.29
CA ALA A 132 9.39 5.52 -0.36
C ALA A 132 7.91 5.40 -0.71
N ALA A 133 7.07 5.09 0.27
CA ALA A 133 5.63 4.94 0.09
C ALA A 133 4.84 5.96 0.90
N ILE A 134 3.82 6.56 0.26
CA ILE A 134 3.00 7.66 0.80
C ILE A 134 1.53 7.31 0.60
N PRO A 135 0.84 6.78 1.63
CA PRO A 135 -0.56 6.38 1.51
C PRO A 135 -1.49 7.58 1.50
N SER A 136 -2.52 7.55 0.64
CA SER A 136 -3.63 8.51 0.63
C SER A 136 -4.98 7.86 0.96
N THR A 137 -4.96 6.64 1.49
CA THR A 137 -6.13 5.93 2.01
C THR A 137 -5.79 5.32 3.36
N SER A 138 -6.80 5.09 4.20
CA SER A 138 -6.62 4.50 5.54
C SER A 138 -7.16 3.08 5.56
N GLY A 139 -6.49 2.14 4.86
CA GLY A 139 -6.96 0.76 4.74
C GLY A 139 -5.89 -0.25 4.40
N THR A 140 -5.30 -0.17 3.20
CA THR A 140 -4.41 -1.20 2.64
C THR A 140 -3.07 -1.34 3.34
N ALA A 141 -2.60 -0.26 3.97
CA ALA A 141 -1.29 -0.21 4.65
C ALA A 141 -0.09 -0.65 3.79
N THR A 142 -0.21 -0.54 2.48
CA THR A 142 0.85 -1.03 1.58
C THR A 142 2.18 -0.30 1.75
N GLU A 143 2.17 0.87 2.40
CA GLU A 143 3.38 1.63 2.76
C GLU A 143 4.28 0.92 3.77
N VAL A 144 3.76 -0.05 4.51
CA VAL A 144 4.54 -0.81 5.52
C VAL A 144 4.55 -2.32 5.26
N THR A 145 3.97 -2.79 4.16
CA THR A 145 3.79 -4.22 3.93
C THR A 145 4.76 -4.82 2.92
N ALA A 146 4.98 -6.12 3.06
CA ALA A 146 5.73 -6.98 2.17
C ALA A 146 4.86 -7.56 1.03
N PHE A 147 3.79 -6.85 0.62
CA PHE A 147 2.83 -7.30 -0.36
C PHE A 147 2.64 -6.29 -1.49
N SER A 148 2.27 -6.81 -2.67
CA SER A 148 1.83 -6.07 -3.85
C SER A 148 0.79 -6.91 -4.60
N VAL A 149 -0.39 -6.38 -4.86
CA VAL A 149 -1.46 -7.10 -5.56
C VAL A 149 -1.55 -6.61 -7.00
N ILE A 150 -1.26 -7.51 -7.94
CA ILE A 150 -1.26 -7.22 -9.39
C ILE A 150 -2.26 -8.13 -10.08
N THR A 151 -3.02 -7.56 -11.02
CA THR A 151 -4.04 -8.28 -11.78
C THR A 151 -3.50 -8.67 -13.16
N ASP A 152 -3.55 -9.94 -13.48
CA ASP A 152 -3.43 -10.39 -14.86
C ASP A 152 -4.82 -10.47 -15.49
N TYR A 153 -5.13 -9.49 -16.33
CA TYR A 153 -6.42 -9.42 -17.02
C TYR A 153 -6.58 -10.46 -18.12
N ASN A 154 -5.50 -11.10 -18.59
CA ASN A 154 -5.60 -12.19 -19.55
C ASN A 154 -6.15 -13.46 -18.90
N THR A 155 -5.78 -13.71 -17.66
CA THR A 155 -6.26 -14.86 -16.87
C THR A 155 -7.40 -14.52 -15.92
N GLY A 156 -7.66 -13.23 -15.68
CA GLY A 156 -8.63 -12.74 -14.70
C GLY A 156 -8.22 -13.02 -13.24
N ILE A 157 -6.92 -13.23 -12.98
CA ILE A 157 -6.42 -13.59 -11.66
C ILE A 157 -5.72 -12.39 -11.00
N LYS A 158 -6.05 -12.15 -9.73
CA LYS A 158 -5.30 -11.23 -8.86
C LYS A 158 -4.21 -12.02 -8.12
N TYR A 159 -2.98 -11.62 -8.35
CA TYR A 159 -1.80 -12.24 -7.75
C TYR A 159 -1.29 -11.40 -6.57
N PRO A 160 -1.38 -11.91 -5.33
CA PRO A 160 -0.71 -11.29 -4.20
C PRO A 160 0.77 -11.67 -4.22
N LEU A 161 1.60 -10.78 -4.75
CA LEU A 161 3.04 -10.90 -4.71
C LEU A 161 3.51 -10.65 -3.27
N ALA A 162 4.27 -11.56 -2.70
CA ALA A 162 4.67 -11.53 -1.29
C ALA A 162 6.17 -11.76 -1.14
N ASP A 163 6.88 -10.73 -0.68
CA ASP A 163 8.31 -10.85 -0.35
C ASP A 163 8.73 -9.70 0.59
N PHE A 164 9.56 -10.01 1.58
CA PHE A 164 10.10 -8.97 2.46
C PHE A 164 10.99 -7.94 1.73
N ASN A 165 11.53 -8.29 0.57
CA ASN A 165 12.35 -7.39 -0.25
C ASN A 165 11.55 -6.19 -0.78
N ILE A 166 10.22 -6.32 -0.97
CA ILE A 166 9.37 -5.22 -1.43
C ILE A 166 8.78 -4.36 -0.29
N THR A 167 9.13 -4.63 0.97
CA THR A 167 8.82 -3.70 2.05
C THR A 167 9.51 -2.36 1.78
N PRO A 168 8.81 -1.21 1.80
CA PRO A 168 9.43 0.10 1.56
C PRO A 168 10.59 0.40 2.52
N ASP A 169 11.53 1.24 2.09
CA ASP A 169 12.58 1.75 2.98
C ASP A 169 12.06 2.85 3.89
N VAL A 170 11.16 3.68 3.34
CA VAL A 170 10.54 4.82 4.01
C VAL A 170 9.04 4.79 3.81
N ALA A 171 8.28 4.95 4.88
CA ALA A 171 6.86 5.23 4.85
C ALA A 171 6.60 6.66 5.34
N ILE A 172 5.77 7.44 4.62
CA ILE A 172 5.38 8.79 5.00
C ILE A 172 3.86 8.82 5.19
N VAL A 173 3.43 8.77 6.44
CA VAL A 173 2.03 8.63 6.86
C VAL A 173 1.48 9.99 7.25
N ASP A 174 1.17 10.82 6.24
CA ASP A 174 0.69 12.19 6.43
C ASP A 174 -0.84 12.24 6.41
N PRO A 175 -1.49 12.54 7.55
CA PRO A 175 -2.95 12.60 7.65
C PRO A 175 -3.62 13.63 6.73
N GLU A 176 -2.89 14.66 6.26
CA GLU A 176 -3.46 15.64 5.33
C GLU A 176 -3.91 15.00 4.02
N LEU A 177 -3.23 13.92 3.58
CA LEU A 177 -3.57 13.24 2.33
C LEU A 177 -4.91 12.51 2.37
N VAL A 178 -5.45 12.23 3.56
CA VAL A 178 -6.72 11.51 3.74
C VAL A 178 -7.88 12.44 4.16
N GLU A 179 -7.62 13.73 4.40
CA GLU A 179 -8.68 14.68 4.80
C GLU A 179 -9.79 14.79 3.75
N GLY A 180 -9.42 14.79 2.45
CA GLY A 180 -10.34 14.86 1.31
C GLY A 180 -10.96 13.52 0.88
N LEU A 181 -10.73 12.44 1.61
CA LEU A 181 -11.20 11.10 1.21
C LEU A 181 -12.74 11.02 1.23
N PRO A 182 -13.39 10.55 0.14
CA PRO A 182 -14.84 10.37 0.10
C PRO A 182 -15.34 9.43 1.21
N VAL A 183 -16.49 9.73 1.82
CA VAL A 183 -17.03 8.97 2.96
C VAL A 183 -17.21 7.48 2.68
N LYS A 184 -17.59 7.09 1.45
CA LYS A 184 -17.68 5.69 1.06
C LYS A 184 -16.32 5.00 1.13
N GLN A 185 -15.25 5.69 0.69
CA GLN A 185 -13.90 5.16 0.77
C GLN A 185 -13.43 5.06 2.24
N VAL A 186 -13.77 6.04 3.07
CA VAL A 186 -13.49 5.97 4.52
C VAL A 186 -14.10 4.71 5.15
N ALA A 187 -15.35 4.40 4.81
CA ALA A 187 -16.02 3.19 5.30
C ALA A 187 -15.33 1.91 4.81
N TYR A 188 -15.10 1.81 3.50
CA TYR A 188 -14.51 0.62 2.89
C TYR A 188 -13.08 0.38 3.39
N THR A 189 -12.24 1.41 3.38
CA THR A 189 -10.86 1.27 3.81
C THR A 189 -10.73 1.08 5.32
N GLY A 190 -11.61 1.69 6.11
CA GLY A 190 -11.63 1.47 7.56
C GLY A 190 -12.04 0.05 7.95
N MET A 191 -13.03 -0.52 7.25
CA MET A 191 -13.41 -1.93 7.44
C MET A 191 -12.34 -2.91 6.95
N ASP A 192 -11.60 -2.52 5.93
CA ASP A 192 -10.42 -3.25 5.45
C ASP A 192 -9.33 -3.29 6.54
N ALA A 193 -8.99 -2.13 7.11
CA ALA A 193 -8.04 -2.05 8.22
C ALA A 193 -8.46 -2.89 9.44
N LEU A 194 -9.76 -2.88 9.78
CA LEU A 194 -10.30 -3.74 10.85
C LEU A 194 -10.10 -5.22 10.53
N THR A 195 -10.39 -5.61 9.30
CA THR A 195 -10.25 -7.00 8.86
C THR A 195 -8.79 -7.43 8.88
N HIS A 196 -7.88 -6.58 8.39
CA HIS A 196 -6.43 -6.80 8.47
C HIS A 196 -5.97 -7.08 9.90
N ALA A 197 -6.38 -6.24 10.84
CA ALA A 197 -5.98 -6.36 12.23
C ALA A 197 -6.55 -7.62 12.90
N ILE A 198 -7.83 -7.93 12.67
CA ILE A 198 -8.47 -9.15 13.23
C ILE A 198 -7.81 -10.39 12.65
N GLU A 199 -7.63 -10.48 11.33
CA GLU A 199 -7.02 -11.66 10.70
C GLU A 199 -5.56 -11.83 11.11
N ALA A 200 -4.80 -10.74 11.26
CA ALA A 200 -3.44 -10.81 11.79
C ALA A 200 -3.39 -11.38 13.21
N TYR A 201 -4.34 -10.97 14.07
CA TYR A 201 -4.42 -11.43 15.46
C TYR A 201 -4.77 -12.91 15.58
N VAL A 202 -5.68 -13.41 14.74
CA VAL A 202 -6.10 -14.84 14.76
C VAL A 202 -5.29 -15.74 13.81
N SER A 203 -4.29 -15.19 13.13
CA SER A 203 -3.43 -15.94 12.22
C SER A 203 -2.63 -17.02 12.97
N THR A 204 -2.38 -18.11 12.31
CA THR A 204 -1.47 -19.17 12.84
C THR A 204 0.00 -18.71 12.92
N LEU A 205 0.34 -17.60 12.28
CA LEU A 205 1.67 -16.97 12.31
C LEU A 205 1.75 -15.76 13.23
N HIS A 206 0.71 -15.49 14.02
CA HIS A 206 0.71 -14.42 15.01
C HIS A 206 1.85 -14.59 16.02
N CYS A 207 2.29 -13.54 16.63
CA CYS A 207 3.37 -13.57 17.62
C CYS A 207 3.33 -12.35 18.54
N SER A 208 4.16 -12.36 19.58
CA SER A 208 4.26 -11.28 20.56
C SER A 208 4.63 -9.90 19.97
N TYR A 209 5.13 -9.83 18.74
CA TYR A 209 5.40 -8.57 18.02
C TYR A 209 4.19 -8.09 17.23
N THR A 210 3.39 -9.01 16.66
CA THR A 210 2.22 -8.67 15.84
C THR A 210 0.97 -8.44 16.66
N ASP A 211 0.77 -9.19 17.75
CA ASP A 211 -0.44 -9.15 18.55
C ASP A 211 -0.75 -7.77 19.17
N PRO A 212 0.21 -7.08 19.79
CA PRO A 212 -0.05 -5.73 20.34
C PRO A 212 -0.42 -4.72 19.25
N LEU A 213 0.20 -4.81 18.06
CA LEU A 213 -0.10 -3.93 16.94
C LEU A 213 -1.51 -4.19 16.39
N ALA A 214 -1.89 -5.45 16.26
CA ALA A 214 -3.21 -5.85 15.79
C ALA A 214 -4.31 -5.42 16.79
N LEU A 215 -4.13 -5.66 18.07
CA LEU A 215 -5.08 -5.27 19.12
C LEU A 215 -5.24 -3.75 19.17
N GLN A 216 -4.14 -3.00 19.16
CA GLN A 216 -4.19 -1.54 19.16
C GLN A 216 -4.92 -1.00 17.91
N ALA A 217 -4.67 -1.60 16.73
CA ALA A 217 -5.37 -1.23 15.51
C ALA A 217 -6.88 -1.50 15.61
N ILE A 218 -7.30 -2.66 16.13
CA ILE A 218 -8.72 -3.00 16.34
C ILE A 218 -9.38 -1.96 17.25
N GLU A 219 -8.79 -1.66 18.40
CA GLU A 219 -9.33 -0.67 19.34
C GLU A 219 -9.47 0.72 18.69
N MET A 220 -8.45 1.17 17.97
CA MET A 220 -8.48 2.46 17.29
C MET A 220 -9.55 2.51 16.19
N VAL A 221 -9.65 1.47 15.36
CA VAL A 221 -10.68 1.43 14.30
C VAL A 221 -12.08 1.48 14.89
N LEU A 222 -12.36 0.68 15.92
CA LEU A 222 -13.68 0.67 16.57
C LEU A 222 -14.01 2.01 17.22
N ALA A 223 -13.02 2.69 17.79
CA ALA A 223 -13.21 4.00 18.44
C ALA A 223 -13.40 5.14 17.42
N TYR A 224 -12.65 5.13 16.32
CA TYR A 224 -12.54 6.32 15.46
C TYR A 224 -13.24 6.21 14.11
N LEU A 225 -13.50 5.01 13.56
CA LEU A 225 -14.11 4.87 12.24
C LEU A 225 -15.47 5.57 12.10
N PRO A 226 -16.42 5.47 13.07
CA PRO A 226 -17.70 6.16 12.96
C PRO A 226 -17.55 7.69 12.91
N SER A 227 -16.66 8.24 13.71
CA SER A 227 -16.38 9.68 13.73
C SER A 227 -15.65 10.15 12.47
N SER A 228 -14.69 9.36 11.98
CA SER A 228 -13.97 9.59 10.73
C SER A 228 -14.92 9.59 9.52
N TYR A 229 -15.86 8.65 9.48
CA TYR A 229 -16.93 8.61 8.46
C TYR A 229 -17.77 9.90 8.48
N ASN A 230 -18.06 10.42 9.67
CA ASN A 230 -18.79 11.69 9.88
C ASN A 230 -17.89 12.93 9.72
N LYS A 231 -16.75 12.80 9.05
CA LYS A 231 -15.82 13.90 8.70
C LYS A 231 -15.15 14.57 9.91
N ASN A 232 -14.98 13.88 11.02
CA ASN A 232 -14.10 14.35 12.08
C ASN A 232 -12.64 14.14 11.66
N MET A 233 -11.90 15.24 11.44
CA MET A 233 -10.53 15.16 10.91
C MET A 233 -9.54 14.60 11.93
N ALA A 234 -9.73 14.84 13.22
CA ALA A 234 -8.90 14.21 14.26
C ALA A 234 -9.11 12.68 14.28
N ALA A 235 -10.34 12.21 14.08
CA ALA A 235 -10.62 10.79 13.94
C ALA A 235 -10.05 10.20 12.64
N ARG A 236 -10.02 10.98 11.52
CA ARG A 236 -9.34 10.54 10.28
C ARG A 236 -7.85 10.35 10.45
N GLU A 237 -7.21 11.24 11.17
CA GLU A 237 -5.80 11.11 11.54
C GLU A 237 -5.57 9.80 12.33
N GLN A 238 -6.39 9.52 13.36
CA GLN A 238 -6.29 8.29 14.12
C GLN A 238 -6.53 7.03 13.27
N MET A 239 -7.48 7.09 12.32
CA MET A 239 -7.71 6.00 11.37
C MET A 239 -6.52 5.78 10.43
N HIS A 240 -5.80 6.85 10.07
CA HIS A 240 -4.61 6.74 9.23
C HIS A 240 -3.45 6.05 9.96
N TYR A 241 -3.33 6.27 11.28
CA TYR A 241 -2.38 5.54 12.12
C TYR A 241 -2.82 4.09 12.39
N ALA A 242 -4.12 3.88 12.65
CA ALA A 242 -4.67 2.55 12.90
C ALA A 242 -4.43 1.58 11.73
N GLN A 243 -4.65 2.03 10.48
CA GLN A 243 -4.38 1.20 9.31
C GLN A 243 -2.89 0.85 9.18
N CYS A 244 -1.99 1.79 9.49
CA CYS A 244 -0.56 1.55 9.47
C CYS A 244 -0.16 0.47 10.50
N LEU A 245 -0.70 0.54 11.73
CA LEU A 245 -0.50 -0.49 12.76
C LEU A 245 -1.04 -1.86 12.31
N ALA A 246 -2.23 -1.89 11.70
CA ALA A 246 -2.80 -3.12 11.13
C ALA A 246 -1.87 -3.71 10.05
N GLY A 247 -1.30 -2.85 9.21
CA GLY A 247 -0.33 -3.22 8.18
C GLY A 247 0.95 -3.84 8.73
N MET A 248 1.51 -3.24 9.77
CA MET A 248 2.68 -3.77 10.47
C MET A 248 2.41 -5.17 11.04
N ALA A 249 1.20 -5.39 11.55
CA ALA A 249 0.79 -6.68 12.08
C ALA A 249 0.63 -7.72 10.95
N PHE A 250 -0.26 -7.49 9.98
CA PHE A 250 -0.59 -8.50 8.98
C PHE A 250 0.54 -8.77 7.98
N SER A 251 1.40 -7.80 7.72
CA SER A 251 2.57 -8.02 6.86
C SER A 251 3.49 -9.12 7.40
N ASN A 252 3.47 -9.34 8.70
CA ASN A 252 4.31 -10.33 9.39
C ASN A 252 3.53 -11.57 9.86
N ALA A 253 2.24 -11.42 10.18
CA ALA A 253 1.36 -12.51 10.62
C ALA A 253 0.57 -13.16 9.47
N LEU A 254 0.55 -12.53 8.29
CA LEU A 254 -0.31 -12.87 7.15
C LEU A 254 -1.80 -12.66 7.44
N LEU A 255 -2.63 -13.05 6.49
CA LEU A 255 -4.09 -12.90 6.51
C LEU A 255 -4.78 -14.27 6.45
N GLY A 256 -6.10 -14.29 6.46
CA GLY A 256 -6.88 -15.50 6.59
C GLY A 256 -8.02 -15.63 5.58
N ILE A 257 -9.14 -16.18 6.07
CA ILE A 257 -10.29 -16.62 5.26
C ILE A 257 -11.00 -15.42 4.61
N VAL A 258 -11.18 -14.30 5.33
CA VAL A 258 -11.92 -13.14 4.83
C VAL A 258 -11.25 -12.58 3.59
N HIS A 259 -9.94 -12.32 3.66
CA HIS A 259 -9.18 -11.80 2.51
C HIS A 259 -9.13 -12.79 1.35
N SER A 260 -9.00 -14.09 1.64
CA SER A 260 -9.04 -15.14 0.60
C SER A 260 -10.38 -15.13 -0.16
N MET A 261 -11.50 -15.00 0.55
CA MET A 261 -12.84 -14.89 -0.06
C MET A 261 -12.99 -13.57 -0.83
N ALA A 262 -12.58 -12.44 -0.26
CA ALA A 262 -12.70 -11.12 -0.87
C ALA A 262 -11.91 -11.01 -2.19
N HIS A 263 -10.69 -11.53 -2.24
CA HIS A 263 -9.88 -11.56 -3.47
C HIS A 263 -10.54 -12.39 -4.58
N LYS A 264 -11.07 -13.57 -4.24
CA LYS A 264 -11.78 -14.42 -5.21
C LYS A 264 -13.08 -13.79 -5.70
N THR A 265 -13.84 -13.15 -4.82
CA THR A 265 -15.07 -12.43 -5.18
C THR A 265 -14.75 -11.25 -6.10
N GLY A 266 -13.76 -10.43 -5.77
CA GLY A 266 -13.35 -9.29 -6.59
C GLY A 266 -12.87 -9.69 -8.00
N ALA A 267 -12.31 -10.89 -8.16
CA ALA A 267 -11.88 -11.42 -9.44
C ALA A 267 -13.01 -12.08 -10.25
N ALA A 268 -14.05 -12.61 -9.58
CA ALA A 268 -15.07 -13.46 -10.23
C ALA A 268 -16.19 -12.68 -10.93
N PHE A 269 -16.44 -11.41 -10.57
CA PHE A 269 -17.57 -10.65 -11.09
C PHE A 269 -17.13 -9.60 -12.12
N SER A 270 -17.28 -9.92 -13.40
CA SER A 270 -17.01 -9.00 -14.52
C SER A 270 -18.04 -7.87 -14.64
N THR A 271 -19.22 -7.98 -14.01
CA THR A 271 -20.35 -7.07 -14.17
C THR A 271 -20.52 -6.04 -13.08
N GLY A 272 -19.69 -6.07 -12.04
CA GLY A 272 -19.78 -5.11 -10.93
C GLY A 272 -18.56 -5.23 -10.04
N HIS A 273 -17.67 -4.23 -10.11
CA HIS A 273 -16.53 -4.15 -9.22
C HIS A 273 -17.01 -3.94 -7.78
N ILE A 274 -16.82 -4.94 -6.91
CA ILE A 274 -17.04 -4.79 -5.47
C ILE A 274 -15.75 -4.27 -4.86
N PRO A 275 -15.74 -3.07 -4.24
CA PRO A 275 -14.55 -2.56 -3.57
C PRO A 275 -14.05 -3.56 -2.51
N HIS A 276 -12.74 -3.77 -2.46
CA HIS A 276 -12.11 -4.81 -1.63
C HIS A 276 -12.56 -4.73 -0.16
N GLY A 277 -12.47 -3.54 0.45
CA GLY A 277 -12.91 -3.35 1.85
C GLY A 277 -14.42 -3.55 2.06
N CYS A 278 -15.25 -3.35 1.01
CA CYS A 278 -16.67 -3.69 1.07
C CYS A 278 -16.87 -5.20 1.13
N ALA A 279 -16.15 -5.97 0.32
CA ALA A 279 -16.20 -7.44 0.35
C ALA A 279 -15.74 -7.96 1.71
N ASN A 280 -14.64 -7.43 2.24
CA ASN A 280 -14.15 -7.77 3.58
C ASN A 280 -15.20 -7.51 4.65
N ALA A 281 -15.87 -6.34 4.62
CA ALA A 281 -16.92 -5.98 5.56
C ALA A 281 -18.12 -6.95 5.53
N ILE A 282 -18.46 -7.45 4.35
CA ILE A 282 -19.56 -8.42 4.17
C ILE A 282 -19.19 -9.79 4.76
N TYR A 283 -17.97 -10.27 4.54
CA TYR A 283 -17.54 -11.60 4.97
C TYR A 283 -17.13 -11.67 6.43
N LEU A 284 -16.55 -10.62 6.97
CA LEU A 284 -15.98 -10.59 8.32
C LEU A 284 -16.93 -11.12 9.42
N PRO A 285 -18.22 -10.70 9.50
CA PRO A 285 -19.11 -11.20 10.55
C PRO A 285 -19.39 -12.71 10.49
N TYR A 286 -19.35 -13.27 9.30
CA TYR A 286 -19.58 -14.71 9.12
C TYR A 286 -18.34 -15.52 9.51
N VAL A 287 -17.16 -15.03 9.15
CA VAL A 287 -15.90 -15.70 9.48
C VAL A 287 -15.60 -15.62 10.98
N ILE A 288 -15.94 -14.51 11.66
CA ILE A 288 -15.80 -14.40 13.11
C ILE A 288 -16.66 -15.45 13.86
N ARG A 289 -17.80 -15.85 13.27
CA ARG A 289 -18.70 -16.86 13.87
C ARG A 289 -18.28 -18.29 13.56
N TYR A 290 -17.48 -18.49 12.54
CA TYR A 290 -16.97 -19.79 12.13
C TYR A 290 -15.86 -20.27 13.05
#